data_d0be16e02fa67528f336f5c12796cb8d
#
_entry.id   d0be16e02fa67528f336f5c12796cb8d
#
_cell.length_a   1.000
_cell.length_b   1.000
_cell.length_c   1.000
_cell.angle_alpha   90.00
_cell.angle_beta   90.00
_cell.angle_gamma   90.00
#
_symmetry.space_group_name_H-M   'P 1'
#
loop_
_entity.id
_entity.type
_entity.pdbx_description
1 polymer ?
#
loop_
_entity_poly.entity_id
_entity_poly.type
_entity_poly.pdbx_seq_one_letter_code
_entity_poly.pdbx_strand_id
1 'polypeptide(L)'
;MRIIACALLFWYFGSVFPVWAEPEEIGANGCRECHRLSSKEKKSDKGPDLFYAGDKFYKNWLNKFLQSPTVIREVNIFLESNFLDEKKKASNPHVTLGKEGAERVASFLMTLHLPNLEVGKVNNEPLSKGERAQTKMLFERRFGCISCHRALNLVGKIRGGVSGPSLVDSGLRLKPDWIFNWLKTPQKFMYEGRMPVFDLDDQTTIRITKYIYGMRTNP
;
A
#
# COMPACT_ATOMS: atom_id res chain seq x y z
N MET A 1 -18.92 -19.85 69.66
CA MET A 1 -19.15 -19.00 68.45
C MET A 1 -17.92 -19.07 67.59
N ARG A 2 -17.93 -19.84 66.49
CA ARG A 2 -16.79 -19.98 65.55
C ARG A 2 -17.09 -19.14 64.32
N ILE A 3 -16.28 -18.15 64.06
CA ILE A 3 -16.37 -17.29 62.89
C ILE A 3 -15.54 -17.94 61.78
N ILE A 4 -16.23 -18.35 60.72
CA ILE A 4 -15.61 -18.89 59.48
C ILE A 4 -15.37 -17.70 58.58
N ALA A 5 -14.09 -17.36 58.38
CA ALA A 5 -13.67 -16.34 57.40
C ALA A 5 -13.62 -16.99 56.03
N CYS A 6 -14.55 -16.64 55.13
CA CYS A 6 -14.50 -16.98 53.72
C CYS A 6 -13.52 -16.06 53.01
N ALA A 7 -12.35 -16.58 52.59
CA ALA A 7 -11.43 -15.88 51.75
C ALA A 7 -11.90 -15.99 50.28
N LEU A 8 -12.39 -14.88 49.70
CA LEU A 8 -12.71 -14.74 48.30
C LEU A 8 -11.42 -14.58 47.52
N LEU A 9 -10.98 -15.63 46.84
CA LEU A 9 -9.89 -15.57 45.83
C LEU A 9 -10.43 -14.93 44.55
N PHE A 10 -10.13 -13.65 44.36
CA PHE A 10 -10.32 -12.96 43.07
C PHE A 10 -9.28 -13.47 42.06
N TRP A 11 -9.73 -14.33 41.15
CA TRP A 11 -8.94 -14.69 39.97
C TRP A 11 -8.97 -13.52 38.99
N TYR A 12 -7.86 -12.76 38.94
CA TYR A 12 -7.62 -11.81 37.87
C TYR A 12 -7.30 -12.57 36.58
N PHE A 13 -8.30 -12.77 35.72
CA PHE A 13 -8.09 -13.14 34.33
C PHE A 13 -7.52 -11.89 33.62
N GLY A 14 -6.22 -11.72 33.63
CA GLY A 14 -5.54 -10.78 32.76
C GLY A 14 -5.79 -11.21 31.33
N SER A 15 -6.57 -10.44 30.58
CA SER A 15 -6.75 -10.61 29.14
C SER A 15 -5.40 -10.41 28.46
N VAL A 16 -4.67 -11.49 28.23
CA VAL A 16 -3.47 -11.48 27.40
C VAL A 16 -3.94 -11.28 25.96
N PHE A 17 -4.03 -10.05 25.51
CA PHE A 17 -4.17 -9.78 24.08
C PHE A 17 -2.92 -10.35 23.39
N PRO A 18 -3.06 -11.19 22.36
CA PRO A 18 -1.91 -11.66 21.63
C PRO A 18 -1.22 -10.46 20.99
N VAL A 19 -0.10 -10.04 21.56
CA VAL A 19 0.86 -9.18 20.86
C VAL A 19 1.38 -10.06 19.73
N TRP A 20 0.99 -9.76 18.50
CA TRP A 20 1.53 -10.43 17.32
C TRP A 20 3.02 -10.14 17.28
N ALA A 21 3.82 -11.09 17.76
CA ALA A 21 5.26 -10.98 17.70
C ALA A 21 5.71 -10.85 16.24
N GLU A 22 6.74 -10.04 16.02
CA GLU A 22 7.33 -9.91 14.68
C GLU A 22 7.81 -11.28 14.19
N PRO A 23 7.42 -11.71 12.98
CA PRO A 23 7.84 -12.98 12.41
C PRO A 23 9.36 -13.03 12.19
N GLU A 24 9.96 -14.19 12.45
CA GLU A 24 11.41 -14.41 12.25
C GLU A 24 11.87 -14.13 10.82
N GLU A 25 11.00 -14.33 9.83
CA GLU A 25 11.27 -14.05 8.42
C GLU A 25 11.67 -12.60 8.16
N ILE A 26 11.18 -11.65 8.96
CA ILE A 26 11.51 -10.22 8.85
C ILE A 26 13.02 -10.02 9.07
N GLY A 27 13.56 -10.60 10.14
CA GLY A 27 14.99 -10.55 10.46
C GLY A 27 15.82 -11.43 9.53
N ALA A 28 15.41 -12.68 9.32
CA ALA A 28 16.15 -13.67 8.52
C ALA A 28 16.35 -13.25 7.05
N ASN A 29 15.41 -12.46 6.50
CA ASN A 29 15.49 -11.97 5.12
C ASN A 29 15.90 -10.50 5.00
N GLY A 30 16.33 -9.85 6.08
CA GLY A 30 16.83 -8.48 6.06
C GLY A 30 15.78 -7.44 5.60
N CYS A 31 14.48 -7.65 5.85
CA CYS A 31 13.41 -6.78 5.35
C CYS A 31 13.60 -5.31 5.76
N ARG A 32 14.15 -5.07 6.95
CA ARG A 32 14.41 -3.72 7.49
C ARG A 32 15.54 -2.96 6.80
N GLU A 33 16.36 -3.63 5.99
CA GLU A 33 17.40 -2.95 5.19
C GLU A 33 16.78 -2.09 4.09
N CYS A 34 15.56 -2.45 3.66
CA CYS A 34 14.83 -1.76 2.60
C CYS A 34 13.55 -1.07 3.10
N HIS A 35 12.90 -1.59 4.13
CA HIS A 35 11.58 -1.15 4.58
C HIS A 35 11.58 -0.72 6.04
N ARG A 36 10.95 0.40 6.35
CA ARG A 36 10.62 0.77 7.72
C ARG A 36 9.33 0.08 8.15
N LEU A 37 9.37 -0.59 9.29
CA LEU A 37 8.21 -1.17 9.96
C LEU A 37 7.70 -0.30 11.13
N SER A 38 8.44 0.77 11.44
CA SER A 38 8.06 1.82 12.38
C SER A 38 8.46 3.18 11.83
N SER A 39 7.66 4.20 12.09
CA SER A 39 7.96 5.60 11.73
C SER A 39 9.22 6.14 12.42
N LYS A 40 9.65 5.50 13.51
CA LYS A 40 10.86 5.87 14.28
C LYS A 40 12.16 5.32 13.67
N GLU A 41 12.08 4.37 12.74
CA GLU A 41 13.25 3.79 12.08
C GLU A 41 13.85 4.75 11.05
N LYS A 42 15.15 4.58 10.78
CA LYS A 42 15.83 5.36 9.73
C LYS A 42 15.21 5.06 8.38
N LYS A 43 14.90 6.11 7.61
CA LYS A 43 14.36 5.99 6.27
C LYS A 43 15.34 5.28 5.34
N SER A 44 14.84 4.37 4.52
CA SER A 44 15.56 3.74 3.42
C SER A 44 15.05 4.28 2.08
N ASP A 45 15.94 4.38 1.11
CA ASP A 45 15.63 4.71 -0.29
C ASP A 45 15.41 3.45 -1.17
N LYS A 46 15.66 2.26 -0.61
CA LYS A 46 15.62 1.00 -1.35
C LYS A 46 14.20 0.45 -1.51
N GLY A 47 13.29 0.75 -0.58
CA GLY A 47 11.93 0.22 -0.60
C GLY A 47 10.90 1.18 0.03
N PRO A 48 9.61 0.93 -0.19
CA PRO A 48 8.55 1.72 0.45
C PRO A 48 8.49 1.44 1.96
N ASP A 49 8.03 2.44 2.72
CA ASP A 49 7.70 2.24 4.11
C ASP A 49 6.53 1.27 4.27
N LEU A 50 6.56 0.42 5.29
CA LEU A 50 5.55 -0.59 5.59
C LEU A 50 4.87 -0.40 6.94
N PHE A 51 5.25 0.60 7.75
CA PHE A 51 4.62 0.88 9.05
C PHE A 51 3.14 1.30 8.94
N TYR A 52 2.60 1.34 7.74
CA TYR A 52 1.20 1.56 7.38
C TYR A 52 0.67 0.50 6.40
N ALA A 53 1.29 -0.66 6.36
CA ALA A 53 0.95 -1.69 5.38
C ALA A 53 -0.49 -2.18 5.53
N GLY A 54 -1.01 -2.26 6.76
CA GLY A 54 -2.38 -2.63 7.06
C GLY A 54 -3.42 -1.66 6.51
N ASP A 55 -3.08 -0.36 6.42
CA ASP A 55 -3.96 0.63 5.79
C ASP A 55 -3.89 0.60 4.27
N LYS A 56 -2.74 0.22 3.72
CA LYS A 56 -2.42 0.34 2.31
C LYS A 56 -2.83 -0.88 1.50
N PHE A 57 -2.51 -2.08 1.97
CA PHE A 57 -2.60 -3.29 1.18
C PHE A 57 -3.75 -4.20 1.59
N TYR A 58 -4.22 -5.02 0.65
CA TYR A 58 -5.04 -6.19 0.95
C TYR A 58 -4.14 -7.37 1.31
N LYS A 59 -4.47 -8.07 2.41
CA LYS A 59 -3.70 -9.22 2.91
C LYS A 59 -3.50 -10.30 1.85
N ASN A 60 -4.56 -10.65 1.13
CA ASN A 60 -4.51 -11.69 0.10
C ASN A 60 -3.54 -11.35 -1.05
N TRP A 61 -3.51 -10.09 -1.46
CA TRP A 61 -2.56 -9.62 -2.46
C TRP A 61 -1.13 -9.67 -1.91
N LEU A 62 -0.91 -9.15 -0.70
CA LEU A 62 0.40 -9.11 -0.08
C LEU A 62 0.99 -10.51 0.12
N ASN A 63 0.17 -11.47 0.58
CA ASN A 63 0.58 -12.87 0.73
C ASN A 63 1.03 -13.46 -0.62
N LYS A 64 0.27 -13.25 -1.70
CA LYS A 64 0.67 -13.70 -3.05
C LYS A 64 1.95 -13.01 -3.53
N PHE A 65 2.05 -11.70 -3.31
CA PHE A 65 3.23 -10.93 -3.68
C PHE A 65 4.50 -11.44 -3.00
N LEU A 66 4.44 -11.75 -1.71
CA LEU A 66 5.58 -12.29 -0.97
C LEU A 66 6.01 -13.67 -1.46
N GLN A 67 5.10 -14.46 -2.02
CA GLN A 67 5.41 -15.77 -2.62
C GLN A 67 5.92 -15.67 -4.05
N SER A 68 5.50 -14.67 -4.79
CA SER A 68 5.91 -14.44 -6.21
C SER A 68 5.93 -12.95 -6.49
N PRO A 69 7.01 -12.26 -6.07
CA PRO A 69 7.12 -10.82 -6.24
C PRO A 69 7.16 -10.40 -7.72
N THR A 70 6.41 -9.36 -8.05
CA THR A 70 6.39 -8.76 -9.39
C THR A 70 6.92 -7.33 -9.35
N VAL A 71 7.39 -6.81 -10.48
CA VAL A 71 7.87 -5.43 -10.59
C VAL A 71 6.66 -4.48 -10.64
N ILE A 72 6.44 -3.75 -9.55
CA ILE A 72 5.37 -2.74 -9.46
C ILE A 72 5.84 -1.40 -10.02
N ARG A 73 7.13 -1.10 -9.87
CA ARG A 73 7.76 0.12 -10.37
C ARG A 73 8.99 -0.26 -11.18
N GLU A 74 9.07 0.22 -12.42
CA GLU A 74 10.18 -0.09 -13.33
C GLU A 74 11.38 0.85 -13.14
N VAL A 75 11.16 2.02 -12.56
CA VAL A 75 12.19 3.02 -12.29
C VAL A 75 12.31 3.21 -10.79
N ASN A 76 13.54 3.34 -10.28
CA ASN A 76 13.81 3.57 -8.85
C ASN A 76 13.01 4.75 -8.28
N ILE A 77 12.77 4.72 -6.95
CA ILE A 77 12.02 5.75 -6.24
C ILE A 77 12.67 7.13 -6.41
N PHE A 78 14.01 7.17 -6.39
CA PHE A 78 14.79 8.37 -6.64
C PHE A 78 15.39 8.34 -8.05
N LEU A 79 15.45 9.52 -8.68
CA LEU A 79 16.12 9.68 -9.97
C LEU A 79 17.64 9.55 -9.76
N GLU A 80 18.20 8.46 -10.25
CA GLU A 80 19.63 8.36 -10.46
C GLU A 80 19.97 9.05 -11.80
N SER A 81 21.19 9.64 -11.92
CA SER A 81 21.63 10.31 -13.14
C SER A 81 21.61 9.43 -14.39
N ASN A 82 21.59 8.12 -14.22
CA ASN A 82 21.60 7.10 -15.25
C ASN A 82 20.27 6.31 -15.36
N PHE A 83 19.15 6.89 -14.92
CA PHE A 83 17.84 6.23 -14.94
C PHE A 83 17.35 5.83 -16.35
N LEU A 84 17.93 6.44 -17.40
CA LEU A 84 17.65 6.11 -18.81
C LEU A 84 18.51 4.94 -19.33
N ASP A 85 19.44 4.42 -18.54
CA ASP A 85 20.26 3.29 -18.96
C ASP A 85 19.41 2.02 -19.00
N GLU A 86 19.04 1.55 -20.18
CA GLU A 86 18.21 0.35 -20.41
C GLU A 86 18.82 -0.92 -19.82
N LYS A 87 20.15 -0.97 -19.62
CA LYS A 87 20.83 -2.11 -18.99
C LYS A 87 20.52 -2.27 -17.50
N LYS A 88 20.01 -1.21 -16.86
CA LYS A 88 19.57 -1.23 -15.45
C LYS A 88 18.05 -1.28 -15.28
N LYS A 89 17.34 -2.00 -16.15
CA LYS A 89 15.94 -2.34 -15.87
C LYS A 89 15.87 -2.91 -14.46
N ALA A 90 14.94 -2.35 -13.66
CA ALA A 90 14.76 -2.78 -12.27
C ALA A 90 14.61 -4.31 -12.21
N SER A 91 15.71 -4.99 -11.87
CA SER A 91 15.59 -6.35 -11.41
C SER A 91 14.73 -6.30 -10.16
N ASN A 92 13.79 -7.23 -10.00
CA ASN A 92 13.04 -7.30 -8.75
C ASN A 92 13.94 -7.96 -7.69
N PRO A 93 14.63 -7.19 -6.83
CA PRO A 93 15.53 -7.76 -5.80
C PRO A 93 14.73 -8.33 -4.62
N HIS A 94 13.39 -8.35 -4.69
CA HIS A 94 12.56 -8.74 -3.57
C HIS A 94 12.71 -10.22 -3.26
N VAL A 95 12.92 -10.54 -1.99
CA VAL A 95 12.99 -11.92 -1.50
C VAL A 95 11.66 -12.64 -1.72
N THR A 96 11.74 -13.95 -2.00
CA THR A 96 10.58 -14.83 -2.14
C THR A 96 10.45 -15.66 -0.87
N LEU A 97 9.27 -15.69 -0.28
CA LEU A 97 8.96 -16.47 0.92
C LEU A 97 8.15 -17.73 0.57
N GLY A 98 8.35 -18.79 1.35
CA GLY A 98 7.44 -19.94 1.32
C GLY A 98 6.04 -19.56 1.82
N LYS A 99 5.05 -20.40 1.54
CA LYS A 99 3.62 -20.13 1.81
C LYS A 99 3.35 -19.74 3.27
N GLU A 100 3.90 -20.50 4.23
CA GLU A 100 3.67 -20.23 5.66
C GLU A 100 4.37 -18.94 6.11
N GLY A 101 5.61 -18.69 5.65
CA GLY A 101 6.35 -17.46 5.97
C GLY A 101 5.67 -16.24 5.38
N ALA A 102 5.20 -16.31 4.14
CA ALA A 102 4.42 -15.24 3.50
C ALA A 102 3.14 -14.92 4.27
N GLU A 103 2.43 -15.94 4.77
CA GLU A 103 1.21 -15.76 5.56
C GLU A 103 1.51 -15.11 6.91
N ARG A 104 2.59 -15.52 7.62
CA ARG A 104 2.98 -14.90 8.88
C ARG A 104 3.36 -13.43 8.70
N VAL A 105 4.22 -13.15 7.70
CA VAL A 105 4.65 -11.78 7.39
C VAL A 105 3.47 -10.91 6.95
N ALA A 106 2.62 -11.40 6.05
CA ALA A 106 1.43 -10.66 5.62
C ALA A 106 0.50 -10.36 6.80
N SER A 107 0.25 -11.33 7.69
CA SER A 107 -0.57 -11.13 8.88
C SER A 107 0.00 -10.07 9.82
N PHE A 108 1.29 -10.11 10.07
CA PHE A 108 1.99 -9.11 10.87
C PHE A 108 1.89 -7.71 10.22
N LEU A 109 2.16 -7.58 8.93
CA LEU A 109 2.09 -6.31 8.23
C LEU A 109 0.68 -5.71 8.24
N MET A 110 -0.37 -6.54 8.31
CA MET A 110 -1.76 -6.05 8.45
C MET A 110 -2.05 -5.43 9.81
N THR A 111 -1.19 -5.61 10.83
CA THR A 111 -1.35 -4.94 12.13
C THR A 111 -0.75 -3.53 12.16
N LEU A 112 -0.01 -3.14 11.12
CA LEU A 112 0.68 -1.86 11.05
C LEU A 112 -0.22 -0.79 10.44
N HIS A 113 -0.62 0.18 11.26
CA HIS A 113 -1.59 1.22 10.91
C HIS A 113 -1.09 2.63 11.27
N LEU A 114 -1.60 3.62 10.55
CA LEU A 114 -1.43 5.03 10.87
C LEU A 114 -2.54 5.48 11.84
N PRO A 115 -2.21 6.28 12.86
CA PRO A 115 -3.20 6.73 13.85
C PRO A 115 -4.26 7.69 13.26
N ASN A 116 -3.97 8.37 12.17
CA ASN A 116 -4.77 9.48 11.64
C ASN A 116 -5.05 9.35 10.13
N LEU A 117 -5.31 8.13 9.63
CA LEU A 117 -5.78 7.95 8.27
C LEU A 117 -7.28 8.29 8.19
N GLU A 118 -7.69 9.11 7.21
CA GLU A 118 -9.10 9.33 6.95
C GLU A 118 -9.71 8.07 6.33
N VAL A 119 -10.70 7.49 7.00
CA VAL A 119 -11.37 6.26 6.57
C VAL A 119 -12.84 6.51 6.23
N GLY A 120 -13.42 5.64 5.38
CA GLY A 120 -14.84 5.69 5.03
C GLY A 120 -15.23 6.82 4.07
N LYS A 121 -14.26 7.53 3.49
CA LYS A 121 -14.53 8.60 2.50
C LYS A 121 -14.97 8.05 1.14
N VAL A 122 -14.55 6.86 0.79
CA VAL A 122 -14.79 6.24 -0.50
C VAL A 122 -15.73 5.05 -0.33
N ASN A 123 -16.96 5.18 -0.78
CA ASN A 123 -17.90 4.06 -0.77
C ASN A 123 -17.53 3.00 -1.84
N ASN A 124 -18.07 1.79 -1.69
CA ASN A 124 -17.75 0.66 -2.56
C ASN A 124 -18.47 0.67 -3.93
N GLU A 125 -19.33 1.65 -4.20
CA GLU A 125 -20.05 1.74 -5.46
C GLU A 125 -19.11 2.08 -6.61
N PRO A 126 -19.09 1.30 -7.69
CA PRO A 126 -18.26 1.60 -8.85
C PRO A 126 -18.78 2.87 -9.57
N LEU A 127 -17.89 3.54 -10.28
CA LEU A 127 -18.28 4.62 -11.19
C LEU A 127 -19.17 4.07 -12.31
N SER A 128 -20.24 4.77 -12.64
CA SER A 128 -21.00 4.53 -13.86
C SER A 128 -20.11 4.69 -15.11
N LYS A 129 -20.55 4.20 -16.26
CA LYS A 129 -19.80 4.33 -17.53
C LYS A 129 -19.48 5.80 -17.85
N GLY A 130 -20.44 6.70 -17.65
CA GLY A 130 -20.28 8.14 -17.89
C GLY A 130 -19.28 8.78 -16.94
N GLU A 131 -19.39 8.52 -15.63
CA GLU A 131 -18.46 9.04 -14.63
C GLU A 131 -17.05 8.50 -14.85
N ARG A 132 -16.93 7.22 -15.23
CA ARG A 132 -15.63 6.61 -15.55
C ARG A 132 -14.97 7.30 -16.74
N ALA A 133 -15.71 7.62 -17.80
CA ALA A 133 -15.20 8.33 -18.96
C ALA A 133 -14.75 9.76 -18.59
N GLN A 134 -15.56 10.49 -17.83
CA GLN A 134 -15.22 11.83 -17.33
C GLN A 134 -13.99 11.79 -16.41
N THR A 135 -13.94 10.84 -15.47
CA THR A 135 -12.82 10.71 -14.55
C THR A 135 -11.53 10.32 -15.28
N LYS A 136 -11.63 9.50 -16.34
CA LYS A 136 -10.52 9.23 -17.23
C LYS A 136 -9.93 10.51 -17.81
N MET A 137 -10.76 11.46 -18.24
CA MET A 137 -10.29 12.76 -18.75
C MET A 137 -9.58 13.57 -17.66
N LEU A 138 -10.05 13.53 -16.42
CA LEU A 138 -9.34 14.15 -15.29
C LEU A 138 -7.97 13.49 -15.09
N PHE A 139 -7.93 12.16 -15.01
CA PHE A 139 -6.71 11.37 -14.77
C PHE A 139 -5.67 11.54 -15.90
N GLU A 140 -6.11 11.52 -17.16
CA GLU A 140 -5.19 11.49 -18.30
C GLU A 140 -4.84 12.88 -18.83
N ARG A 141 -5.81 13.82 -18.87
CA ARG A 141 -5.64 15.12 -19.53
C ARG A 141 -5.44 16.25 -18.54
N ARG A 142 -6.32 16.37 -17.53
CA ARG A 142 -6.25 17.51 -16.62
C ARG A 142 -5.09 17.40 -15.65
N PHE A 143 -4.91 16.25 -15.01
CA PHE A 143 -3.86 16.04 -14.02
C PHE A 143 -2.64 15.29 -14.56
N GLY A 144 -2.70 14.72 -15.76
CA GLY A 144 -1.57 14.09 -16.43
C GLY A 144 -1.02 12.85 -15.70
N CYS A 145 -1.79 12.19 -14.83
CA CYS A 145 -1.35 11.03 -14.04
C CYS A 145 -0.78 9.90 -14.92
N ILE A 146 -1.35 9.75 -16.13
CA ILE A 146 -0.93 8.77 -17.14
C ILE A 146 0.51 8.97 -17.64
N SER A 147 1.08 10.17 -17.50
CA SER A 147 2.46 10.45 -17.91
C SER A 147 3.49 9.67 -17.09
N CYS A 148 3.16 9.40 -15.83
CA CYS A 148 4.05 8.70 -14.90
C CYS A 148 3.58 7.28 -14.58
N HIS A 149 2.29 6.99 -14.69
CA HIS A 149 1.70 5.73 -14.26
C HIS A 149 1.16 4.90 -15.43
N ARG A 150 1.51 3.62 -15.46
CA ARG A 150 0.76 2.67 -16.27
C ARG A 150 -0.65 2.51 -15.73
N ALA A 151 -1.63 2.57 -16.63
CA ALA A 151 -3.04 2.45 -16.32
C ALA A 151 -3.76 1.72 -17.46
N LEU A 152 -5.02 1.31 -17.18
CA LEU A 152 -5.88 0.69 -18.19
C LEU A 152 -6.69 1.76 -18.92
N ASN A 153 -6.75 1.66 -20.25
CA ASN A 153 -7.73 2.41 -21.02
C ASN A 153 -9.14 1.80 -20.88
N LEU A 154 -10.15 2.41 -21.52
CA LEU A 154 -11.54 1.93 -21.39
C LEU A 154 -11.80 0.54 -21.97
N VAL A 155 -10.90 0.04 -22.84
CA VAL A 155 -10.94 -1.30 -23.43
C VAL A 155 -9.97 -2.27 -22.76
N GLY A 156 -9.41 -1.90 -21.59
CA GLY A 156 -8.54 -2.78 -20.80
C GLY A 156 -7.09 -2.89 -21.29
N LYS A 157 -6.66 -2.11 -22.30
CA LYS A 157 -5.26 -2.11 -22.75
C LYS A 157 -4.40 -1.25 -21.83
N ILE A 158 -3.22 -1.77 -21.49
CA ILE A 158 -2.21 -1.08 -20.67
C ILE A 158 -1.56 0.02 -21.50
N ARG A 159 -1.42 1.22 -20.91
CA ARG A 159 -0.68 2.36 -21.45
C ARG A 159 -0.24 3.30 -20.35
N GLY A 160 0.66 4.20 -20.64
CA GLY A 160 1.16 5.22 -19.72
C GLY A 160 2.64 5.08 -19.40
N GLY A 161 3.14 5.99 -18.57
CA GLY A 161 4.53 6.06 -18.17
C GLY A 161 4.92 5.00 -17.14
N VAL A 162 6.23 4.87 -16.93
CA VAL A 162 6.84 3.86 -16.04
C VAL A 162 7.57 4.48 -14.85
N SER A 163 7.61 5.81 -14.75
CA SER A 163 8.33 6.52 -13.67
C SER A 163 7.60 6.48 -12.33
N GLY A 164 6.27 6.25 -12.34
CA GLY A 164 5.46 5.93 -11.17
C GLY A 164 5.15 4.44 -11.07
N PRO A 165 4.63 3.95 -9.92
CA PRO A 165 4.17 2.57 -9.82
C PRO A 165 3.02 2.29 -10.79
N SER A 166 2.98 1.07 -11.32
CA SER A 166 1.87 0.59 -12.15
C SER A 166 0.55 0.63 -11.36
N LEU A 167 -0.52 1.09 -12.02
CA LEU A 167 -1.85 1.14 -11.42
C LEU A 167 -2.80 0.07 -12.01
N VAL A 168 -2.34 -0.76 -12.94
CA VAL A 168 -3.20 -1.73 -13.64
C VAL A 168 -3.86 -2.75 -12.71
N ASP A 169 -3.24 -3.03 -11.58
CA ASP A 169 -3.69 -3.95 -10.52
C ASP A 169 -4.06 -3.23 -9.20
N SER A 170 -4.13 -1.91 -9.21
CA SER A 170 -4.27 -1.12 -7.98
C SER A 170 -5.48 -1.52 -7.14
N GLY A 171 -6.61 -1.87 -7.75
CA GLY A 171 -7.80 -2.32 -7.01
C GLY A 171 -7.71 -3.74 -6.43
N LEU A 172 -6.72 -4.54 -6.84
CA LEU A 172 -6.39 -5.82 -6.19
C LEU A 172 -5.44 -5.63 -5.02
N ARG A 173 -4.61 -4.59 -5.06
CA ARG A 173 -3.47 -4.35 -4.20
C ARG A 173 -3.75 -3.34 -3.10
N LEU A 174 -4.40 -2.21 -3.43
CA LEU A 174 -4.52 -1.04 -2.57
C LEU A 174 -5.94 -0.87 -2.04
N LYS A 175 -6.05 -0.45 -0.79
CA LYS A 175 -7.33 -0.05 -0.18
C LYS A 175 -7.75 1.34 -0.67
N PRO A 176 -9.06 1.59 -0.90
CA PRO A 176 -9.53 2.87 -1.42
C PRO A 176 -9.23 4.05 -0.49
N ASP A 177 -9.38 3.90 0.83
CA ASP A 177 -9.05 4.97 1.78
C ASP A 177 -7.56 5.34 1.73
N TRP A 178 -6.66 4.36 1.52
CA TRP A 178 -5.25 4.64 1.29
C TRP A 178 -5.03 5.49 0.04
N ILE A 179 -5.66 5.13 -1.09
CA ILE A 179 -5.53 5.88 -2.35
C ILE A 179 -6.02 7.31 -2.16
N PHE A 180 -7.16 7.50 -1.48
CA PHE A 180 -7.72 8.82 -1.16
C PHE A 180 -6.73 9.69 -0.38
N ASN A 181 -6.23 9.19 0.74
CA ASN A 181 -5.27 9.92 1.59
C ASN A 181 -3.96 10.23 0.86
N TRP A 182 -3.47 9.27 0.05
CA TRP A 182 -2.29 9.47 -0.78
C TRP A 182 -2.49 10.61 -1.79
N LEU A 183 -3.62 10.67 -2.48
CA LEU A 183 -3.92 11.71 -3.45
C LEU A 183 -4.02 13.10 -2.82
N LYS A 184 -4.55 13.18 -1.59
CA LYS A 184 -4.65 14.44 -0.84
C LYS A 184 -3.28 14.97 -0.39
N THR A 185 -2.42 14.11 0.12
CA THR A 185 -1.17 14.52 0.77
C THR A 185 -0.04 13.52 0.55
N PRO A 186 0.44 13.29 -0.69
CA PRO A 186 1.46 12.29 -0.96
C PRO A 186 2.78 12.52 -0.21
N GLN A 187 3.16 13.78 0.07
CA GLN A 187 4.37 14.12 0.82
C GLN A 187 4.30 13.71 2.29
N LYS A 188 3.10 13.57 2.87
CA LYS A 188 2.94 13.06 4.24
C LYS A 188 3.48 11.62 4.35
N PHE A 189 3.36 10.85 3.29
CA PHE A 189 3.79 9.45 3.23
C PHE A 189 5.18 9.29 2.60
N MET A 190 5.55 10.18 1.69
CA MET A 190 6.83 10.16 0.98
C MET A 190 7.26 11.59 0.65
N TYR A 191 7.95 12.23 1.60
CA TYR A 191 8.35 13.64 1.49
C TYR A 191 9.18 13.95 0.23
N GLU A 192 10.12 13.06 -0.12
CA GLU A 192 10.96 13.20 -1.33
C GLU A 192 10.36 12.51 -2.55
N GLY A 193 9.07 12.13 -2.49
CA GLY A 193 8.37 11.49 -3.61
C GLY A 193 8.21 12.44 -4.79
N ARG A 194 8.38 11.90 -6.00
CA ARG A 194 8.26 12.65 -7.25
C ARG A 194 6.81 12.91 -7.70
N MET A 195 5.84 12.31 -7.03
CA MET A 195 4.44 12.54 -7.36
C MET A 195 4.06 13.99 -7.02
N PRO A 196 3.58 14.79 -8.00
CA PRO A 196 3.13 16.15 -7.72
C PRO A 196 1.98 16.16 -6.70
N VAL A 197 1.91 17.25 -5.92
CA VAL A 197 0.73 17.54 -5.11
C VAL A 197 -0.28 18.26 -5.99
N PHE A 198 -1.48 17.73 -6.00
CA PHE A 198 -2.62 18.35 -6.66
C PHE A 198 -3.55 18.92 -5.60
N ASP A 199 -4.00 20.15 -5.79
CA ASP A 199 -5.08 20.74 -4.96
C ASP A 199 -6.42 20.14 -5.42
N LEU A 200 -6.73 18.94 -4.89
CA LEU A 200 -7.94 18.20 -5.21
C LEU A 200 -8.98 18.41 -4.12
N ASP A 201 -10.18 18.84 -4.51
CA ASP A 201 -11.34 18.75 -3.62
C ASP A 201 -11.69 17.28 -3.34
N ASP A 202 -12.47 17.04 -2.28
CA ASP A 202 -12.81 15.68 -1.86
C ASP A 202 -13.57 14.90 -2.93
N GLN A 203 -14.50 15.55 -3.63
CA GLN A 203 -15.30 14.88 -4.67
C GLN A 203 -14.44 14.42 -5.84
N THR A 204 -13.54 15.28 -6.30
CA THR A 204 -12.56 14.94 -7.36
C THR A 204 -11.64 13.83 -6.90
N THR A 205 -11.15 13.90 -5.64
CA THR A 205 -10.30 12.87 -5.04
C THR A 205 -11.02 11.53 -4.97
N ILE A 206 -12.26 11.50 -4.51
CA ILE A 206 -13.09 10.27 -4.46
C ILE A 206 -13.26 9.68 -5.87
N ARG A 207 -13.59 10.51 -6.88
CA ARG A 207 -13.74 10.03 -8.26
C ARG A 207 -12.46 9.43 -8.82
N ILE A 208 -11.31 10.10 -8.64
CA ILE A 208 -10.00 9.58 -9.08
C ILE A 208 -9.65 8.32 -8.32
N THR A 209 -9.90 8.26 -7.01
CA THR A 209 -9.70 7.06 -6.19
C THR A 209 -10.50 5.89 -6.73
N LYS A 210 -11.79 6.05 -6.98
CA LYS A 210 -12.66 5.00 -7.55
C LYS A 210 -12.19 4.57 -8.94
N TYR A 211 -11.70 5.50 -9.75
CA TYR A 211 -11.15 5.19 -11.08
C TYR A 211 -9.90 4.32 -10.98
N ILE A 212 -8.95 4.68 -10.10
CA ILE A 212 -7.74 3.91 -9.83
C ILE A 212 -8.10 2.55 -9.22
N TYR A 213 -8.96 2.54 -8.20
CA TYR A 213 -9.41 1.32 -7.53
C TYR A 213 -10.16 0.35 -8.47
N GLY A 214 -10.77 0.88 -9.53
CA GLY A 214 -11.43 0.08 -10.56
C GLY A 214 -10.48 -0.67 -11.51
N MET A 215 -9.16 -0.45 -11.42
CA MET A 215 -8.17 -1.16 -12.24
C MET A 215 -7.76 -2.45 -11.53
N ARG A 216 -8.16 -3.61 -12.09
CA ARG A 216 -8.05 -4.93 -11.46
C ARG A 216 -7.55 -6.01 -12.43
N THR A 217 -6.60 -5.66 -13.30
CA THR A 217 -6.00 -6.61 -14.23
C THR A 217 -4.75 -7.20 -13.59
N ASN A 218 -4.61 -8.53 -13.60
CA ASN A 218 -3.35 -9.15 -13.22
C ASN A 218 -2.29 -8.73 -14.24
N PRO A 219 -1.12 -8.25 -13.78
CA PRO A 219 -0.03 -7.83 -14.65
C PRO A 219 0.60 -8.98 -15.43
#